data_a3d06a6a16a65a099237c184de539653
#
_entry.id   a3d06a6a16a65a099237c184de539653
#
_cell.length_a   1.000
_cell.length_b   1.000
_cell.length_c   1.000
_cell.angle_alpha   90.00
_cell.angle_beta   90.00
_cell.angle_gamma   90.00
#
_symmetry.space_group_name_H-M   'P 1'
#
loop_
_entity.id
_entity.type
_entity.pdbx_description
1 polymer ?
#
loop_
_entity_poly.entity_id
_entity_poly.type
_entity_poly.pdbx_seq_one_letter_code
_entity_poly.pdbx_strand_id
1 'polypeptide(L)'
;MQDVTIDLWKGPVCDQKRNGRCWIYASLNPIRQKLCERYQLENFEFSTNYIYYFDQLKKSADFLDQIIERRERPLDDLLLSELLREPIASVGQWCYFASLAGTHGLVPLEAMPDTDSTADGSRLTALLSNRLRVGAKDLRCCGIEEIEKLRDHILSDIQALLRCCLGTPPASFFWNGEILTPQAFMADICVYNPDEYIMLIHHPSDKWPCPALYHEQADPEKQDPHLLLLSVDMETMKALALRQLRGGEQVVVGVDVRKQSNRSQGILDTKLEPLQTLNKADAIAYREINACHVMSLDGVQLSEACVPLCWKVQDSHGQEAGTDGHYRMTDAWFERYVLNAAVKKSYLSPELLALLGKTPVYMPKEERF
;
A
#
# COMPACT_ATOMS: atom_id res chain seq x y z
N MET A 1 24.90 7.61 3.72
CA MET A 1 24.38 9.00 3.68
C MET A 1 25.01 9.76 4.82
N GLN A 2 25.89 10.71 4.53
CA GLN A 2 26.45 11.61 5.55
C GLN A 2 25.40 12.70 5.83
N ASP A 3 25.29 13.13 7.09
CA ASP A 3 24.47 14.26 7.58
C ASP A 3 22.93 14.04 7.68
N VAL A 4 22.46 12.83 7.95
CA VAL A 4 21.06 12.61 8.30
C VAL A 4 20.81 13.07 9.73
N THR A 5 19.86 14.01 9.94
CA THR A 5 19.55 14.55 11.28
C THR A 5 18.73 13.58 12.11
N ILE A 6 17.79 12.86 11.47
CA ILE A 6 16.99 11.78 12.07
C ILE A 6 17.22 10.53 11.22
N ASP A 7 17.67 9.45 11.83
CA ASP A 7 17.98 8.19 11.18
C ASP A 7 17.43 7.03 12.01
N LEU A 8 16.29 6.49 11.61
CA LEU A 8 15.52 5.54 12.38
C LEU A 8 15.85 4.07 12.09
N TRP A 9 16.41 3.77 10.92
CA TRP A 9 16.70 2.38 10.54
C TRP A 9 18.11 2.22 9.98
N LYS A 10 18.86 1.29 10.56
CA LYS A 10 20.22 0.91 10.15
C LYS A 10 20.35 -0.59 9.88
N GLY A 11 19.24 -1.32 10.00
CA GLY A 11 19.19 -2.75 9.74
C GLY A 11 19.09 -3.07 8.24
N PRO A 12 19.04 -4.38 7.89
CA PRO A 12 18.95 -4.82 6.50
C PRO A 12 17.62 -4.39 5.85
N VAL A 13 17.66 -4.15 4.55
CA VAL A 13 16.50 -3.83 3.72
C VAL A 13 16.00 -5.09 3.05
N CYS A 14 14.69 -5.33 3.09
CA CYS A 14 14.06 -6.48 2.47
C CYS A 14 14.06 -6.37 0.94
N ASP A 15 13.97 -7.52 0.25
CA ASP A 15 13.97 -7.59 -1.20
C ASP A 15 12.67 -8.22 -1.71
N GLN A 16 11.82 -7.41 -2.34
CA GLN A 16 10.55 -7.84 -2.92
C GLN A 16 10.71 -8.66 -4.21
N LYS A 17 11.90 -8.73 -4.80
CA LYS A 17 12.15 -9.39 -6.08
C LYS A 17 11.29 -8.80 -7.21
N ARG A 18 10.75 -9.68 -8.09
CA ARG A 18 9.92 -9.29 -9.25
C ARG A 18 8.43 -9.48 -8.96
N ASN A 19 7.95 -8.80 -7.93
CA ASN A 19 6.52 -8.83 -7.60
C ASN A 19 6.02 -7.43 -7.24
N GLY A 20 4.71 -7.21 -7.30
CA GLY A 20 4.04 -5.94 -7.02
C GLY A 20 3.71 -5.72 -5.53
N ARG A 21 4.55 -6.19 -4.59
CA ARG A 21 4.29 -6.15 -3.15
C ARG A 21 4.99 -5.01 -2.40
N CYS A 22 5.53 -4.00 -3.11
CA CYS A 22 6.22 -2.87 -2.47
C CYS A 22 5.40 -2.24 -1.33
N TRP A 23 4.11 -2.10 -1.53
CA TRP A 23 3.19 -1.53 -0.53
C TRP A 23 3.08 -2.37 0.75
N ILE A 24 3.21 -3.71 0.67
CA ILE A 24 3.22 -4.58 1.85
C ILE A 24 4.55 -4.42 2.59
N TYR A 25 5.68 -4.48 1.89
CA TYR A 25 7.01 -4.30 2.48
C TYR A 25 7.13 -2.94 3.16
N ALA A 26 6.79 -1.87 2.44
CA ALA A 26 6.86 -0.51 2.99
C ALA A 26 5.96 -0.33 4.22
N SER A 27 4.75 -0.93 4.21
CA SER A 27 3.83 -0.85 5.35
C SER A 27 4.29 -1.65 6.55
N LEU A 28 5.04 -2.73 6.34
CA LEU A 28 5.61 -3.54 7.42
C LEU A 28 6.89 -2.94 8.03
N ASN A 29 7.62 -2.08 7.32
CA ASN A 29 8.88 -1.50 7.80
C ASN A 29 8.75 -0.72 9.12
N PRO A 30 7.75 0.17 9.33
CA PRO A 30 7.56 0.85 10.62
C PRO A 30 7.32 -0.14 11.77
N ILE A 31 6.55 -1.19 11.51
CA ILE A 31 6.21 -2.22 12.49
C ILE A 31 7.45 -3.05 12.83
N ARG A 32 8.20 -3.44 11.78
CA ARG A 32 9.47 -4.17 11.89
C ARG A 32 10.49 -3.40 12.73
N GLN A 33 10.65 -2.11 12.47
CA GLN A 33 11.52 -1.23 13.26
C GLN A 33 11.20 -1.32 14.75
N LYS A 34 9.94 -1.10 15.13
CA LYS A 34 9.49 -1.11 16.51
C LYS A 34 9.63 -2.48 17.17
N LEU A 35 9.36 -3.54 16.42
CA LEU A 35 9.54 -4.91 16.91
C LEU A 35 11.03 -5.20 17.20
N CYS A 36 11.92 -4.88 16.25
CA CYS A 36 13.36 -5.06 16.41
C CYS A 36 13.92 -4.25 17.58
N GLU A 37 13.50 -2.99 17.75
CA GLU A 37 13.88 -2.15 18.89
C GLU A 37 13.45 -2.77 20.23
N ARG A 38 12.18 -3.23 20.32
CA ARG A 38 11.60 -3.79 21.55
C ARG A 38 12.25 -5.07 21.99
N TYR A 39 12.50 -6.00 21.05
CA TYR A 39 13.04 -7.33 21.36
C TYR A 39 14.55 -7.44 21.10
N GLN A 40 15.21 -6.32 20.75
CA GLN A 40 16.64 -6.24 20.44
C GLN A 40 17.07 -7.25 19.36
N LEU A 41 16.24 -7.37 18.32
CA LEU A 41 16.50 -8.28 17.20
C LEU A 41 17.39 -7.58 16.17
N GLU A 42 18.46 -8.24 15.77
CA GLU A 42 19.34 -7.74 14.68
C GLU A 42 18.66 -7.83 13.30
N ASN A 43 17.86 -8.87 13.13
CA ASN A 43 17.08 -9.10 11.91
C ASN A 43 15.74 -9.75 12.25
N PHE A 44 14.70 -9.30 11.59
CA PHE A 44 13.36 -9.88 11.64
C PHE A 44 12.64 -9.58 10.34
N GLU A 45 11.87 -10.53 9.83
CA GLU A 45 11.05 -10.33 8.65
C GLU A 45 9.62 -10.83 8.89
N PHE A 46 8.65 -10.05 8.46
CA PHE A 46 7.26 -10.48 8.36
C PHE A 46 7.03 -11.28 7.08
N SER A 47 6.06 -12.18 7.12
CA SER A 47 5.58 -12.81 5.90
C SER A 47 4.74 -11.81 5.08
N THR A 48 5.31 -11.27 4.02
CA THR A 48 4.55 -10.50 3.03
C THR A 48 3.62 -11.39 2.23
N ASN A 49 3.97 -12.69 2.12
CA ASN A 49 3.19 -13.72 1.46
C ASN A 49 1.82 -13.91 2.11
N TYR A 50 1.75 -13.78 3.45
CA TYR A 50 0.53 -13.87 4.23
C TYR A 50 -0.49 -12.78 3.83
N ILE A 51 -0.08 -11.52 3.84
CA ILE A 51 -0.94 -10.39 3.43
C ILE A 51 -1.30 -10.47 1.95
N TYR A 52 -0.34 -10.86 1.11
CA TYR A 52 -0.55 -11.00 -0.32
C TYR A 52 -1.59 -12.07 -0.67
N TYR A 53 -1.65 -13.16 0.09
CA TYR A 53 -2.69 -14.19 -0.07
C TYR A 53 -4.10 -13.59 0.06
N PHE A 54 -4.33 -12.81 1.11
CA PHE A 54 -5.63 -12.20 1.35
C PHE A 54 -5.94 -11.04 0.39
N ASP A 55 -4.92 -10.30 -0.03
CA ASP A 55 -5.06 -9.29 -1.08
C ASP A 55 -5.57 -9.91 -2.40
N GLN A 56 -4.94 -10.99 -2.84
CA GLN A 56 -5.34 -11.67 -4.07
C GLN A 56 -6.74 -12.28 -3.97
N LEU A 57 -7.10 -12.82 -2.81
CA LEU A 57 -8.44 -13.35 -2.56
C LEU A 57 -9.49 -12.25 -2.57
N LYS A 58 -9.23 -11.12 -1.88
CA LYS A 58 -10.12 -9.95 -1.86
C LYS A 58 -10.31 -9.37 -3.26
N LYS A 59 -9.23 -9.14 -4.01
CA LYS A 59 -9.29 -8.63 -5.39
C LYS A 59 -10.09 -9.56 -6.31
N SER A 60 -9.96 -10.88 -6.11
CA SER A 60 -10.75 -11.86 -6.86
C SER A 60 -12.23 -11.77 -6.54
N ALA A 61 -12.60 -11.62 -5.28
CA ALA A 61 -13.99 -11.42 -4.85
C ALA A 61 -14.55 -10.11 -5.41
N ASP A 62 -13.82 -9.01 -5.27
CA ASP A 62 -14.20 -7.68 -5.77
C ASP A 62 -14.38 -7.68 -7.31
N PHE A 63 -13.56 -8.43 -8.04
CA PHE A 63 -13.72 -8.63 -9.48
C PHE A 63 -15.04 -9.34 -9.79
N LEU A 64 -15.33 -10.46 -9.13
CA LEU A 64 -16.55 -11.23 -9.39
C LEU A 64 -17.80 -10.41 -9.06
N ASP A 65 -17.79 -9.65 -7.95
CA ASP A 65 -18.89 -8.76 -7.58
C ASP A 65 -19.13 -7.69 -8.65
N GLN A 66 -18.07 -7.10 -9.19
CA GLN A 66 -18.14 -6.12 -10.28
C GLN A 66 -18.66 -6.74 -11.59
N ILE A 67 -18.33 -8.00 -11.88
CA ILE A 67 -18.88 -8.73 -13.03
C ILE A 67 -20.38 -8.96 -12.84
N ILE A 68 -20.82 -9.34 -11.64
CA ILE A 68 -22.24 -9.56 -11.31
C ILE A 68 -23.04 -8.25 -11.48
N GLU A 69 -22.53 -7.14 -10.94
CA GLU A 69 -23.14 -5.80 -11.10
C GLU A 69 -23.32 -5.40 -12.56
N ARG A 70 -22.40 -5.82 -13.43
CA ARG A 70 -22.33 -5.44 -14.87
C ARG A 70 -22.69 -6.57 -15.81
N ARG A 71 -23.35 -7.62 -15.32
CA ARG A 71 -23.60 -8.83 -16.10
C ARG A 71 -24.37 -8.58 -17.40
N GLU A 72 -25.29 -7.60 -17.40
CA GLU A 72 -26.13 -7.25 -18.56
C GLU A 72 -25.46 -6.21 -19.49
N ARG A 73 -24.29 -5.65 -19.12
CA ARG A 73 -23.56 -4.71 -19.97
C ARG A 73 -22.93 -5.43 -21.17
N PRO A 74 -22.90 -4.81 -22.36
CA PRO A 74 -22.22 -5.39 -23.51
C PRO A 74 -20.70 -5.47 -23.28
N LEU A 75 -20.01 -6.37 -24.00
CA LEU A 75 -18.56 -6.59 -23.82
C LEU A 75 -17.69 -5.40 -24.26
N ASP A 76 -18.23 -4.49 -25.04
CA ASP A 76 -17.60 -3.23 -25.47
C ASP A 76 -17.86 -2.06 -24.51
N ASP A 77 -18.58 -2.28 -23.41
CA ASP A 77 -18.65 -1.32 -22.30
C ASP A 77 -17.24 -1.08 -21.76
N LEU A 78 -16.82 0.19 -21.68
CA LEU A 78 -15.43 0.56 -21.35
C LEU A 78 -15.00 0.01 -20.00
N LEU A 79 -15.83 0.15 -18.95
CA LEU A 79 -15.49 -0.29 -17.60
C LEU A 79 -15.43 -1.82 -17.53
N LEU A 80 -16.36 -2.52 -18.17
CA LEU A 80 -16.32 -3.97 -18.23
C LEU A 80 -15.10 -4.47 -19.03
N SER A 81 -14.79 -3.83 -20.14
CA SER A 81 -13.63 -4.17 -20.97
C SER A 81 -12.32 -3.99 -20.20
N GLU A 82 -12.15 -2.91 -19.44
CA GLU A 82 -10.99 -2.69 -18.59
C GLU A 82 -10.89 -3.73 -17.47
N LEU A 83 -12.00 -4.01 -16.81
CA LEU A 83 -12.07 -5.05 -15.76
C LEU A 83 -11.66 -6.43 -16.32
N LEU A 84 -12.15 -6.80 -17.50
CA LEU A 84 -11.78 -8.07 -18.14
C LEU A 84 -10.34 -8.09 -18.67
N ARG A 85 -9.77 -6.93 -19.00
CA ARG A 85 -8.36 -6.82 -19.41
C ARG A 85 -7.41 -7.12 -18.26
N GLU A 86 -7.69 -6.61 -17.08
CA GLU A 86 -6.85 -6.77 -15.88
C GLU A 86 -7.67 -7.20 -14.65
N PRO A 87 -8.08 -8.49 -14.58
CA PRO A 87 -8.89 -9.00 -13.47
C PRO A 87 -8.25 -8.85 -12.09
N ILE A 88 -6.92 -8.92 -12.03
CA ILE A 88 -6.12 -8.74 -10.81
C ILE A 88 -5.13 -7.61 -11.05
N ALA A 89 -5.44 -6.44 -10.53
CA ALA A 89 -4.54 -5.30 -10.58
C ALA A 89 -3.37 -5.46 -9.60
N SER A 90 -2.15 -5.24 -10.10
CA SER A 90 -0.91 -5.29 -9.29
C SER A 90 -0.67 -3.97 -8.54
N VAL A 91 -1.71 -3.39 -7.97
CA VAL A 91 -1.65 -2.14 -7.22
C VAL A 91 -2.00 -2.36 -5.75
N GLY A 92 -1.41 -1.55 -4.89
CA GLY A 92 -1.76 -1.51 -3.49
C GLY A 92 -1.16 -0.29 -2.82
N GLN A 93 -1.73 0.08 -1.70
CA GLN A 93 -1.34 1.23 -0.88
C GLN A 93 -1.49 0.88 0.60
N TRP A 94 -1.03 1.79 1.46
CA TRP A 94 -1.07 1.55 2.90
C TRP A 94 -2.48 1.26 3.43
N CYS A 95 -3.51 1.94 2.94
CA CYS A 95 -4.89 1.71 3.42
C CYS A 95 -5.39 0.28 3.13
N TYR A 96 -4.98 -0.35 2.02
CA TYR A 96 -5.29 -1.75 1.75
C TYR A 96 -4.55 -2.69 2.70
N PHE A 97 -3.28 -2.38 2.99
CA PHE A 97 -2.53 -3.10 4.02
C PHE A 97 -3.21 -2.99 5.39
N ALA A 98 -3.62 -1.79 5.80
CA ALA A 98 -4.29 -1.54 7.07
C ALA A 98 -5.58 -2.36 7.21
N SER A 99 -6.41 -2.38 6.15
CA SER A 99 -7.64 -3.18 6.07
C SER A 99 -7.35 -4.69 6.23
N LEU A 100 -6.38 -5.20 5.48
CA LEU A 100 -6.03 -6.62 5.53
C LEU A 100 -5.39 -7.02 6.85
N ALA A 101 -4.46 -6.22 7.37
CA ALA A 101 -3.82 -6.45 8.65
C ALA A 101 -4.83 -6.38 9.81
N GLY A 102 -5.73 -5.40 9.80
CA GLY A 102 -6.81 -5.28 10.79
C GLY A 102 -7.73 -6.50 10.81
N THR A 103 -8.02 -7.06 9.63
CA THR A 103 -8.90 -8.24 9.51
C THR A 103 -8.18 -9.55 9.84
N HIS A 104 -6.95 -9.72 9.36
CA HIS A 104 -6.25 -11.01 9.37
C HIS A 104 -5.09 -11.07 10.35
N GLY A 105 -4.58 -9.95 10.85
CA GLY A 105 -3.38 -9.89 11.67
C GLY A 105 -2.09 -9.98 10.85
N LEU A 106 -0.98 -10.24 11.53
CA LEU A 106 0.35 -10.37 10.95
C LEU A 106 1.02 -11.67 11.41
N VAL A 107 1.97 -12.16 10.62
CA VAL A 107 2.76 -13.35 10.98
C VAL A 107 4.24 -13.14 10.64
N PRO A 108 5.18 -13.76 11.37
CA PRO A 108 6.59 -13.78 11.00
C PRO A 108 6.81 -14.59 9.72
N LEU A 109 7.93 -14.34 9.04
CA LEU A 109 8.28 -15.01 7.78
C LEU A 109 8.24 -16.55 7.90
N GLU A 110 8.72 -17.09 9.02
CA GLU A 110 8.80 -18.52 9.26
C GLU A 110 7.43 -19.20 9.35
N ALA A 111 6.39 -18.47 9.75
CA ALA A 111 5.03 -19.01 9.86
C ALA A 111 4.32 -19.18 8.51
N MET A 112 4.72 -18.39 7.51
CA MET A 112 4.28 -18.54 6.10
C MET A 112 5.41 -18.07 5.17
N PRO A 113 6.38 -18.93 4.88
CA PRO A 113 7.56 -18.57 4.10
C PRO A 113 7.24 -18.19 2.65
N ASP A 114 8.19 -17.50 2.02
CA ASP A 114 8.16 -17.26 0.58
C ASP A 114 8.20 -18.58 -0.20
N THR A 115 7.58 -18.55 -1.38
CA THR A 115 7.55 -19.66 -2.35
C THR A 115 8.14 -19.17 -3.69
N ASP A 116 8.33 -20.07 -4.65
CA ASP A 116 8.76 -19.67 -6.00
C ASP A 116 7.77 -18.67 -6.64
N SER A 117 6.47 -18.81 -6.33
CA SER A 117 5.42 -17.89 -6.81
C SER A 117 5.49 -16.49 -6.15
N THR A 118 6.19 -16.36 -5.03
CA THR A 118 6.40 -15.07 -4.38
C THR A 118 7.63 -14.34 -4.94
N ALA A 119 8.60 -15.04 -5.50
CA ALA A 119 9.75 -14.44 -6.17
C ALA A 119 9.37 -13.84 -7.54
N ASP A 120 8.47 -14.50 -8.28
CA ASP A 120 7.90 -14.01 -9.54
C ASP A 120 6.38 -14.28 -9.55
N GLY A 121 5.59 -13.23 -9.34
CA GLY A 121 4.12 -13.30 -9.29
C GLY A 121 3.43 -13.48 -10.64
N SER A 122 4.16 -13.42 -11.76
CA SER A 122 3.57 -13.39 -13.11
C SER A 122 2.72 -14.63 -13.43
N ARG A 123 3.22 -15.81 -13.04
CA ARG A 123 2.51 -17.09 -13.26
C ARG A 123 1.23 -17.18 -12.42
N LEU A 124 1.28 -16.79 -11.15
CA LEU A 124 0.11 -16.76 -10.28
C LEU A 124 -0.95 -15.81 -10.83
N THR A 125 -0.55 -14.58 -11.18
CA THR A 125 -1.45 -13.58 -11.78
C THR A 125 -2.11 -14.11 -13.06
N ALA A 126 -1.37 -14.81 -13.92
CA ALA A 126 -1.91 -15.40 -15.14
C ALA A 126 -2.95 -16.49 -14.83
N LEU A 127 -2.70 -17.38 -13.86
CA LEU A 127 -3.63 -18.44 -13.45
C LEU A 127 -4.91 -17.85 -12.86
N LEU A 128 -4.79 -16.90 -11.93
CA LEU A 128 -5.94 -16.22 -11.31
C LEU A 128 -6.76 -15.48 -12.37
N SER A 129 -6.11 -14.69 -13.24
CA SER A 129 -6.77 -13.94 -14.30
C SER A 129 -7.50 -14.85 -15.29
N ASN A 130 -6.92 -16.00 -15.63
CA ASN A 130 -7.59 -16.98 -16.47
C ASN A 130 -8.86 -17.53 -15.79
N ARG A 131 -8.75 -18.01 -14.53
CA ARG A 131 -9.90 -18.54 -13.80
C ARG A 131 -11.01 -17.52 -13.61
N LEU A 132 -10.64 -16.26 -13.33
CA LEU A 132 -11.58 -15.15 -13.19
C LEU A 132 -12.30 -14.81 -14.50
N ARG A 133 -11.61 -14.80 -15.65
CA ARG A 133 -12.25 -14.58 -16.95
C ARG A 133 -13.22 -15.72 -17.32
N VAL A 134 -12.87 -16.97 -17.04
CA VAL A 134 -13.79 -18.10 -17.19
C VAL A 134 -15.01 -17.90 -16.29
N GLY A 135 -14.79 -17.58 -15.00
CA GLY A 135 -15.85 -17.29 -14.06
C GLY A 135 -16.75 -16.11 -14.48
N ALA A 136 -16.16 -15.04 -15.02
CA ALA A 136 -16.90 -13.90 -15.53
C ALA A 136 -17.86 -14.29 -16.67
N LYS A 137 -17.37 -15.12 -17.62
CA LYS A 137 -18.23 -15.65 -18.68
C LYS A 137 -19.38 -16.48 -18.12
N ASP A 138 -19.09 -17.39 -17.20
CA ASP A 138 -20.08 -18.30 -16.62
C ASP A 138 -21.13 -17.53 -15.80
N LEU A 139 -20.72 -16.56 -14.95
CA LEU A 139 -21.62 -15.68 -14.19
C LEU A 139 -22.54 -14.82 -15.10
N ARG A 140 -22.06 -14.40 -16.27
CA ARG A 140 -22.85 -13.64 -17.22
C ARG A 140 -23.88 -14.51 -17.98
N CYS A 141 -23.66 -15.82 -18.02
CA CYS A 141 -24.52 -16.76 -18.76
C CYS A 141 -25.45 -17.57 -17.86
N CYS A 142 -25.21 -17.67 -16.54
CA CYS A 142 -26.02 -18.46 -15.64
C CYS A 142 -27.34 -17.78 -15.26
N GLY A 143 -28.29 -18.56 -14.74
CA GLY A 143 -29.53 -18.05 -14.15
C GLY A 143 -29.27 -17.22 -12.87
N ILE A 144 -30.16 -16.29 -12.57
CA ILE A 144 -30.02 -15.41 -11.39
C ILE A 144 -29.90 -16.22 -10.11
N GLU A 145 -30.66 -17.32 -10.01
CA GLU A 145 -30.67 -18.21 -8.84
C GLU A 145 -29.34 -18.97 -8.60
N GLU A 146 -28.49 -19.04 -9.61
CA GLU A 146 -27.23 -19.77 -9.58
C GLU A 146 -26.02 -18.87 -9.27
N ILE A 147 -26.19 -17.53 -9.33
CA ILE A 147 -25.08 -16.54 -9.24
C ILE A 147 -24.27 -16.75 -7.98
N GLU A 148 -24.89 -16.74 -6.80
CA GLU A 148 -24.16 -16.84 -5.53
C GLU A 148 -23.41 -18.16 -5.42
N LYS A 149 -24.08 -19.27 -5.73
CA LYS A 149 -23.45 -20.60 -5.70
C LYS A 149 -22.27 -20.71 -6.65
N LEU A 150 -22.40 -20.15 -7.86
CA LEU A 150 -21.32 -20.16 -8.85
C LEU A 150 -20.16 -19.25 -8.42
N ARG A 151 -20.46 -18.06 -7.88
CA ARG A 151 -19.47 -17.14 -7.31
C ARG A 151 -18.64 -17.83 -6.22
N ASP A 152 -19.30 -18.48 -5.26
CA ASP A 152 -18.64 -19.18 -4.17
C ASP A 152 -17.78 -20.36 -4.66
N HIS A 153 -18.25 -21.08 -5.67
CA HIS A 153 -17.46 -22.12 -6.31
C HIS A 153 -16.20 -21.56 -6.97
N ILE A 154 -16.31 -20.45 -7.71
CA ILE A 154 -15.16 -19.79 -8.31
C ILE A 154 -14.16 -19.33 -7.24
N LEU A 155 -14.64 -18.74 -6.14
CA LEU A 155 -13.77 -18.32 -5.04
C LEU A 155 -13.09 -19.49 -4.35
N SER A 156 -13.76 -20.64 -4.24
CA SER A 156 -13.14 -21.88 -3.72
C SER A 156 -11.99 -22.35 -4.61
N ASP A 157 -12.15 -22.32 -5.94
CA ASP A 157 -11.07 -22.63 -6.88
C ASP A 157 -9.90 -21.65 -6.77
N ILE A 158 -10.20 -20.33 -6.64
CA ILE A 158 -9.19 -19.29 -6.42
C ILE A 158 -8.43 -19.58 -5.11
N GLN A 159 -9.12 -19.91 -4.01
CA GLN A 159 -8.47 -20.27 -2.75
C GLN A 159 -7.56 -21.49 -2.90
N ALA A 160 -7.99 -22.51 -3.65
CA ALA A 160 -7.17 -23.70 -3.91
C ALA A 160 -5.90 -23.34 -4.69
N LEU A 161 -6.01 -22.47 -5.72
CA LEU A 161 -4.86 -21.95 -6.47
C LEU A 161 -3.90 -21.16 -5.57
N LEU A 162 -4.43 -20.26 -4.73
CA LEU A 162 -3.64 -19.48 -3.80
C LEU A 162 -2.90 -20.37 -2.79
N ARG A 163 -3.58 -21.36 -2.22
CA ARG A 163 -2.93 -22.34 -1.31
C ARG A 163 -1.82 -23.13 -1.99
N CYS A 164 -2.04 -23.53 -3.24
CA CYS A 164 -1.03 -24.25 -4.01
C CYS A 164 0.21 -23.41 -4.30
N CYS A 165 0.02 -22.12 -4.62
CA CYS A 165 1.11 -21.24 -5.06
C CYS A 165 1.80 -20.50 -3.90
N LEU A 166 1.05 -20.10 -2.88
CA LEU A 166 1.52 -19.25 -1.79
C LEU A 166 1.60 -19.99 -0.43
N GLY A 167 1.03 -21.18 -0.33
CA GLY A 167 0.88 -21.91 0.93
C GLY A 167 -0.43 -21.58 1.64
N THR A 168 -0.67 -22.28 2.76
CA THR A 168 -1.89 -22.09 3.55
C THR A 168 -1.63 -21.11 4.69
N PRO A 169 -2.41 -20.02 4.79
CA PRO A 169 -2.30 -19.09 5.92
C PRO A 169 -2.49 -19.84 7.25
N PRO A 170 -1.57 -19.68 8.23
CA PRO A 170 -1.70 -20.34 9.52
C PRO A 170 -2.82 -19.69 10.36
N ALA A 171 -3.62 -20.53 11.03
CA ALA A 171 -4.57 -20.04 12.03
C ALA A 171 -3.87 -19.66 13.34
N SER A 172 -2.75 -20.30 13.65
CA SER A 172 -1.85 -20.01 14.77
C SER A 172 -0.44 -20.49 14.45
N PHE A 173 0.55 -19.97 15.15
CA PHE A 173 1.96 -20.34 15.00
C PHE A 173 2.70 -20.19 16.32
N PHE A 174 3.89 -20.76 16.40
CA PHE A 174 4.74 -20.72 17.58
C PHE A 174 5.68 -19.49 17.54
N TRP A 175 5.70 -18.71 18.60
CA TRP A 175 6.58 -17.55 18.77
C TRP A 175 7.08 -17.48 20.22
N ASN A 176 8.41 -17.48 20.40
CA ASN A 176 9.08 -17.33 21.72
C ASN A 176 8.49 -18.18 22.86
N GLY A 177 8.10 -19.43 22.57
CA GLY A 177 7.57 -20.35 23.60
C GLY A 177 6.05 -20.37 23.72
N GLU A 178 5.34 -19.52 22.96
CA GLU A 178 3.89 -19.42 22.98
C GLU A 178 3.24 -19.70 21.62
N ILE A 179 2.00 -20.18 21.63
CA ILE A 179 1.19 -20.31 20.42
C ILE A 179 0.31 -19.08 20.31
N LEU A 180 0.47 -18.34 19.21
CA LEU A 180 -0.25 -17.08 18.95
C LEU A 180 -1.09 -17.19 17.70
N THR A 181 -2.23 -16.49 17.69
CA THR A 181 -2.95 -16.19 16.44
C THR A 181 -2.30 -14.99 15.74
N PRO A 182 -2.49 -14.82 14.43
CA PRO A 182 -1.96 -13.64 13.72
C PRO A 182 -2.42 -12.30 14.32
N GLN A 183 -3.66 -12.23 14.82
CA GLN A 183 -4.21 -11.04 15.47
C GLN A 183 -3.54 -10.78 16.82
N ALA A 184 -3.35 -11.82 17.65
CA ALA A 184 -2.65 -11.69 18.93
C ALA A 184 -1.19 -11.28 18.72
N PHE A 185 -0.50 -11.85 17.74
CA PHE A 185 0.86 -11.46 17.38
C PHE A 185 0.94 -9.98 16.98
N MET A 186 0.03 -9.50 16.13
CA MET A 186 -0.03 -8.10 15.73
C MET A 186 -0.31 -7.17 16.93
N ALA A 187 -1.29 -7.50 17.77
CA ALA A 187 -1.72 -6.65 18.87
C ALA A 187 -0.75 -6.65 20.05
N ASP A 188 -0.30 -7.84 20.50
CA ASP A 188 0.40 -7.99 21.76
C ASP A 188 1.93 -7.98 21.57
N ILE A 189 2.44 -8.52 20.48
CA ILE A 189 3.88 -8.62 20.20
C ILE A 189 4.36 -7.42 19.39
N CYS A 190 3.72 -7.14 18.25
CA CYS A 190 4.05 -5.97 17.41
C CYS A 190 3.57 -4.66 18.03
N VAL A 191 2.53 -4.70 18.86
CA VAL A 191 1.83 -3.54 19.44
C VAL A 191 1.47 -2.54 18.33
N TYR A 192 0.86 -3.10 17.27
CA TYR A 192 0.42 -2.35 16.12
C TYR A 192 -1.10 -2.40 16.02
N ASN A 193 -1.69 -1.22 15.90
CA ASN A 193 -3.12 -1.06 15.65
C ASN A 193 -3.30 -0.16 14.41
N PRO A 194 -3.77 -0.68 13.28
CA PRO A 194 -4.00 0.11 12.08
C PRO A 194 -5.02 1.23 12.28
N ASP A 195 -5.96 1.10 13.24
CA ASP A 195 -6.94 2.14 13.57
C ASP A 195 -6.31 3.43 14.13
N GLU A 196 -5.06 3.39 14.59
CA GLU A 196 -4.35 4.58 15.04
C GLU A 196 -3.86 5.47 13.90
N TYR A 197 -3.92 5.02 12.66
CA TYR A 197 -3.36 5.70 11.50
C TYR A 197 -4.44 6.18 10.54
N ILE A 198 -4.05 7.11 9.68
CA ILE A 198 -4.84 7.61 8.56
C ILE A 198 -3.91 7.83 7.36
N MET A 199 -4.42 7.55 6.17
CA MET A 199 -3.70 7.86 4.94
C MET A 199 -4.02 9.30 4.52
N LEU A 200 -3.00 10.13 4.45
CA LEU A 200 -3.05 11.45 3.86
C LEU A 200 -2.96 11.34 2.34
N ILE A 201 -3.70 12.17 1.63
CA ILE A 201 -3.56 12.34 0.18
C ILE A 201 -3.34 13.81 -0.17
N HIS A 202 -2.58 14.05 -1.23
CA HIS A 202 -2.38 15.39 -1.78
C HIS A 202 -2.70 15.42 -3.27
N HIS A 203 -3.83 16.02 -3.60
CA HIS A 203 -4.27 16.26 -4.97
C HIS A 203 -4.62 17.72 -5.16
N PRO A 204 -3.70 18.56 -5.67
CA PRO A 204 -3.88 20.02 -5.76
C PRO A 204 -4.78 20.39 -6.95
N SER A 205 -6.05 20.04 -6.89
CA SER A 205 -7.05 20.31 -7.92
C SER A 205 -8.31 20.88 -7.27
N ASP A 206 -8.94 21.86 -7.90
CA ASP A 206 -10.21 22.45 -7.45
C ASP A 206 -11.34 21.42 -7.38
N LYS A 207 -11.22 20.33 -8.11
CA LYS A 207 -12.17 19.21 -8.08
C LYS A 207 -12.17 18.47 -6.73
N TRP A 208 -11.03 18.46 -6.04
CA TRP A 208 -10.83 17.74 -4.80
C TRP A 208 -10.56 18.71 -3.65
N PRO A 209 -11.63 19.17 -2.93
CA PRO A 209 -11.48 20.06 -1.78
C PRO A 209 -10.43 19.59 -0.78
N CYS A 210 -9.68 20.54 -0.24
CA CYS A 210 -8.63 20.33 0.74
C CYS A 210 -8.70 21.45 1.81
N PRO A 211 -8.74 21.13 3.12
CA PRO A 211 -8.78 19.79 3.69
C PRO A 211 -10.18 19.16 3.65
N ALA A 212 -10.25 17.85 3.37
CA ALA A 212 -11.51 17.11 3.35
C ALA A 212 -11.27 15.60 3.61
N LEU A 213 -12.32 14.90 4.03
CA LEU A 213 -12.32 13.46 4.24
C LEU A 213 -12.94 12.77 3.02
N TYR A 214 -12.24 11.81 2.48
CA TYR A 214 -12.67 10.96 1.37
C TYR A 214 -12.73 9.51 1.80
N HIS A 215 -13.50 8.71 1.06
CA HIS A 215 -13.50 7.26 1.17
C HIS A 215 -13.19 6.66 -0.19
N GLU A 216 -12.21 5.78 -0.25
CA GLU A 216 -11.75 5.20 -1.52
C GLU A 216 -12.77 4.23 -2.13
N GLN A 217 -13.61 3.63 -1.32
CA GLN A 217 -14.66 2.72 -1.79
C GLN A 217 -15.93 3.50 -2.14
N ALA A 218 -16.44 3.29 -3.36
CA ALA A 218 -17.63 3.98 -3.86
C ALA A 218 -18.96 3.48 -3.24
N ASP A 219 -18.94 2.35 -2.53
CA ASP A 219 -20.14 1.75 -1.92
C ASP A 219 -20.27 2.16 -0.45
N PRO A 220 -21.27 3.01 -0.10
CA PRO A 220 -21.48 3.45 1.27
C PRO A 220 -21.89 2.33 2.23
N GLU A 221 -22.38 1.19 1.71
CA GLU A 221 -22.81 0.06 2.54
C GLU A 221 -21.63 -0.83 2.97
N LYS A 222 -20.53 -0.79 2.21
CA LYS A 222 -19.29 -1.53 2.50
C LYS A 222 -18.26 -0.61 3.15
N GLN A 223 -18.55 -0.05 4.32
CA GLN A 223 -17.65 0.88 5.00
C GLN A 223 -16.47 0.14 5.65
N ASP A 224 -15.31 0.23 5.03
CA ASP A 224 -14.04 -0.14 5.65
C ASP A 224 -13.38 1.14 6.21
N PRO A 225 -13.23 1.28 7.54
CA PRO A 225 -12.69 2.50 8.13
C PRO A 225 -11.22 2.76 7.74
N HIS A 226 -10.50 1.75 7.27
CA HIS A 226 -9.11 1.90 6.81
C HIS A 226 -9.01 2.52 5.42
N LEU A 227 -10.11 2.52 4.64
CA LEU A 227 -10.17 3.16 3.32
C LEU A 227 -10.54 4.66 3.38
N LEU A 228 -10.51 5.25 4.57
CA LEU A 228 -10.62 6.70 4.75
C LEU A 228 -9.32 7.39 4.37
N LEU A 229 -9.43 8.46 3.60
CA LEU A 229 -8.34 9.28 3.09
C LEU A 229 -8.55 10.73 3.51
N LEU A 230 -7.55 11.32 4.16
CA LEU A 230 -7.59 12.73 4.57
C LEU A 230 -6.81 13.58 3.56
N SER A 231 -7.51 14.39 2.77
CA SER A 231 -6.87 15.35 1.86
C SER A 231 -6.26 16.51 2.64
N VAL A 232 -4.99 16.76 2.37
CA VAL A 232 -4.23 17.86 2.98
C VAL A 232 -3.35 18.55 1.93
N ASP A 233 -2.96 19.80 2.19
CA ASP A 233 -1.93 20.46 1.38
C ASP A 233 -0.55 19.82 1.62
N MET A 234 0.40 20.12 0.72
CA MET A 234 1.73 19.51 0.75
C MET A 234 2.55 19.94 1.98
N GLU A 235 2.39 21.16 2.43
CA GLU A 235 3.07 21.68 3.62
C GLU A 235 2.62 20.93 4.87
N THR A 236 1.31 20.74 5.03
CA THR A 236 0.72 19.92 6.09
C THR A 236 1.20 18.46 6.03
N MET A 237 1.23 17.85 4.84
CA MET A 237 1.72 16.48 4.68
C MET A 237 3.18 16.34 5.12
N LYS A 238 4.06 17.25 4.68
CA LYS A 238 5.48 17.25 5.08
C LYS A 238 5.65 17.50 6.58
N ALA A 239 4.89 18.44 7.15
CA ALA A 239 4.94 18.72 8.59
C ALA A 239 4.53 17.52 9.45
N LEU A 240 3.49 16.78 9.04
CA LEU A 240 3.03 15.58 9.73
C LEU A 240 4.03 14.43 9.58
N ALA A 241 4.58 14.22 8.38
CA ALA A 241 5.63 13.23 8.16
C ALA A 241 6.86 13.53 9.03
N LEU A 242 7.32 14.77 9.08
CA LEU A 242 8.43 15.19 9.93
C LEU A 242 8.12 15.00 11.42
N ARG A 243 6.89 15.30 11.86
CA ARG A 243 6.46 15.11 13.25
C ARG A 243 6.52 13.64 13.63
N GLN A 244 6.07 12.72 12.76
CA GLN A 244 6.12 11.28 13.00
C GLN A 244 7.56 10.76 13.05
N LEU A 245 8.44 11.19 12.13
CA LEU A 245 9.87 10.84 12.19
C LEU A 245 10.53 11.32 13.48
N ARG A 246 10.20 12.54 13.95
CA ARG A 246 10.67 13.06 15.26
C ARG A 246 10.14 12.25 16.44
N GLY A 247 8.96 11.66 16.30
CA GLY A 247 8.39 10.70 17.25
C GLY A 247 9.04 9.31 17.22
N GLY A 248 10.05 9.11 16.36
CA GLY A 248 10.77 7.84 16.23
C GLY A 248 10.00 6.79 15.43
N GLU A 249 9.11 7.19 14.52
CA GLU A 249 8.34 6.28 13.69
C GLU A 249 8.51 6.59 12.20
N GLN A 250 8.73 5.55 11.39
CA GLN A 250 8.80 5.65 9.93
C GLN A 250 7.45 6.07 9.33
N VAL A 251 7.48 6.65 8.13
CA VAL A 251 6.28 7.09 7.40
C VAL A 251 6.20 6.36 6.07
N VAL A 252 5.10 5.66 5.82
CA VAL A 252 4.85 5.02 4.53
C VAL A 252 4.35 6.06 3.53
N VAL A 253 4.96 6.11 2.34
CA VAL A 253 4.61 7.08 1.29
C VAL A 253 4.40 6.42 -0.06
N GLY A 254 3.35 6.87 -0.77
CA GLY A 254 3.11 6.49 -2.16
C GLY A 254 3.64 7.54 -3.12
N VAL A 255 4.40 7.09 -4.12
CA VAL A 255 5.21 7.96 -4.97
C VAL A 255 5.17 7.56 -6.44
N ASP A 256 5.51 8.49 -7.34
CA ASP A 256 5.90 8.16 -8.72
C ASP A 256 7.42 8.08 -8.85
N VAL A 257 7.99 6.94 -8.51
CA VAL A 257 9.45 6.69 -8.51
C VAL A 257 10.06 6.63 -9.90
N ARG A 258 9.25 6.58 -10.97
CA ARG A 258 9.74 6.51 -12.37
C ARG A 258 10.31 7.83 -12.86
N LYS A 259 10.02 8.93 -12.16
CA LYS A 259 10.32 10.30 -12.58
C LYS A 259 11.54 10.84 -11.87
N GLN A 260 12.43 11.46 -12.63
CA GLN A 260 13.61 12.18 -12.11
C GLN A 260 14.31 11.39 -10.99
N SER A 261 14.60 10.12 -11.28
CA SER A 261 15.19 9.17 -10.36
C SER A 261 16.41 8.48 -10.95
N ASN A 262 17.48 8.39 -10.17
CA ASN A 262 18.62 7.53 -10.45
C ASN A 262 18.65 6.41 -9.41
N ARG A 263 17.95 5.33 -9.70
CA ARG A 263 17.75 4.21 -8.75
C ARG A 263 19.06 3.48 -8.42
N SER A 264 19.99 3.38 -9.38
CA SER A 264 21.28 2.74 -9.16
C SER A 264 22.18 3.53 -8.19
N GLN A 265 22.05 4.85 -8.16
CA GLN A 265 22.78 5.73 -7.25
C GLN A 265 21.97 6.09 -5.99
N GLY A 266 20.70 5.67 -5.91
CA GLY A 266 19.83 6.01 -4.80
C GLY A 266 19.49 7.50 -4.70
N ILE A 267 19.27 8.16 -5.85
CA ILE A 267 18.99 9.61 -5.90
C ILE A 267 17.61 9.86 -6.51
N LEU A 268 16.79 10.60 -5.79
CA LEU A 268 15.49 11.14 -6.23
C LEU A 268 15.60 12.67 -6.17
N ASP A 269 15.77 13.32 -7.33
CA ASP A 269 16.00 14.78 -7.41
C ASP A 269 15.40 15.36 -8.70
N THR A 270 14.63 16.41 -8.56
CA THR A 270 13.99 17.13 -9.69
C THR A 270 15.02 17.76 -10.65
N LYS A 271 16.29 17.82 -10.27
CA LYS A 271 17.37 18.35 -11.09
C LYS A 271 18.08 17.32 -11.97
N LEU A 272 17.74 16.03 -11.84
CA LEU A 272 18.38 14.97 -12.63
C LEU A 272 18.11 15.10 -14.13
N GLU A 273 16.93 15.60 -14.49
CA GLU A 273 16.52 15.75 -15.87
C GLU A 273 15.89 17.14 -16.08
N PRO A 274 16.36 17.91 -17.09
CA PRO A 274 15.80 19.22 -17.43
C PRO A 274 14.48 19.07 -18.21
N LEU A 275 13.43 18.56 -17.57
CA LEU A 275 12.12 18.39 -18.19
C LEU A 275 11.29 19.66 -18.11
N GLN A 276 10.57 19.99 -19.19
CA GLN A 276 9.41 20.86 -19.07
C GLN A 276 8.32 20.11 -18.29
N THR A 277 7.94 20.64 -17.14
CA THR A 277 7.00 19.97 -16.26
C THR A 277 5.69 20.76 -16.16
N LEU A 278 4.57 20.06 -16.27
CA LEU A 278 3.27 20.59 -15.85
C LEU A 278 3.32 20.92 -14.36
N ASN A 279 2.47 21.79 -13.85
CA ASN A 279 2.26 21.87 -12.40
C ASN A 279 1.71 20.52 -11.88
N LYS A 280 1.72 20.28 -10.58
CA LYS A 280 1.36 18.96 -10.02
C LYS A 280 -0.11 18.60 -10.31
N ALA A 281 -1.04 19.55 -10.25
CA ALA A 281 -2.46 19.33 -10.55
C ALA A 281 -2.65 18.83 -11.99
N ASP A 282 -2.06 19.58 -12.95
CA ASP A 282 -2.13 19.21 -14.36
C ASP A 282 -1.41 17.89 -14.63
N ALA A 283 -0.24 17.66 -14.01
CA ALA A 283 0.50 16.41 -14.19
C ALA A 283 -0.30 15.17 -13.74
N ILE A 284 -1.08 15.28 -12.69
CA ILE A 284 -2.00 14.21 -12.25
C ILE A 284 -3.18 14.11 -13.22
N ALA A 285 -3.80 15.22 -13.59
CA ALA A 285 -4.96 15.24 -14.49
C ALA A 285 -4.64 14.67 -15.89
N TYR A 286 -3.45 14.97 -16.40
CA TYR A 286 -2.96 14.47 -17.68
C TYR A 286 -2.24 13.11 -17.60
N ARG A 287 -2.32 12.43 -16.44
CA ARG A 287 -1.72 11.09 -16.21
C ARG A 287 -0.20 11.04 -16.39
N GLU A 288 0.48 12.18 -16.25
CA GLU A 288 1.94 12.22 -16.22
C GLU A 288 2.50 11.70 -14.90
N ILE A 289 1.82 11.98 -13.77
CA ILE A 289 2.18 11.52 -12.44
C ILE A 289 1.05 10.64 -11.89
N ASN A 290 1.40 9.46 -11.39
CA ASN A 290 0.53 8.61 -10.59
C ASN A 290 1.35 7.80 -9.58
N ALA A 291 0.75 7.41 -8.46
CA ALA A 291 1.40 6.51 -7.50
C ALA A 291 1.65 5.15 -8.16
N CYS A 292 2.91 4.78 -8.29
CA CYS A 292 3.31 3.49 -8.88
C CYS A 292 4.22 2.67 -7.96
N HIS A 293 4.63 3.24 -6.83
CA HIS A 293 5.50 2.61 -5.86
C HIS A 293 5.19 3.10 -4.44
N VAL A 294 5.48 2.27 -3.45
CA VAL A 294 5.33 2.60 -2.03
C VAL A 294 6.65 2.35 -1.34
N MET A 295 7.08 3.33 -0.54
CA MET A 295 8.36 3.35 0.17
C MET A 295 8.15 3.79 1.61
N SER A 296 9.20 3.67 2.45
CA SER A 296 9.18 4.15 3.83
C SER A 296 10.19 5.26 4.03
N LEU A 297 9.75 6.42 4.53
CA LEU A 297 10.67 7.43 5.05
C LEU A 297 11.20 6.94 6.39
N ASP A 298 12.48 6.78 6.52
CA ASP A 298 13.14 6.33 7.75
C ASP A 298 14.18 7.32 8.28
N GLY A 299 14.26 8.50 7.63
CA GLY A 299 15.11 9.58 8.11
C GLY A 299 14.92 10.88 7.34
N VAL A 300 15.57 11.92 7.82
CA VAL A 300 15.53 13.26 7.22
C VAL A 300 16.80 14.05 7.57
N GLN A 301 17.29 14.79 6.62
CA GLN A 301 18.31 15.83 6.81
C GLN A 301 17.58 17.18 6.94
N LEU A 302 17.83 17.88 8.04
CA LEU A 302 17.27 19.20 8.32
C LEU A 302 18.33 20.29 8.14
N SER A 303 17.87 21.48 7.74
CA SER A 303 18.66 22.70 7.83
C SER A 303 18.81 23.18 9.29
N GLU A 304 19.64 24.19 9.52
CA GLU A 304 19.74 24.85 10.83
C GLU A 304 18.39 25.44 11.30
N ALA A 305 17.55 25.85 10.36
CA ALA A 305 16.18 26.32 10.62
C ALA A 305 15.17 25.19 10.79
N CYS A 306 15.62 23.91 10.92
CA CYS A 306 14.78 22.72 11.08
C CYS A 306 13.83 22.45 9.91
N VAL A 307 14.14 22.91 8.70
CA VAL A 307 13.40 22.65 7.47
C VAL A 307 14.00 21.44 6.76
N PRO A 308 13.19 20.50 6.24
CA PRO A 308 13.67 19.37 5.47
C PRO A 308 14.47 19.81 4.22
N LEU A 309 15.64 19.24 4.05
CA LEU A 309 16.48 19.38 2.86
C LEU A 309 16.40 18.14 1.99
N CYS A 310 16.54 16.99 2.65
CA CYS A 310 16.46 15.68 2.01
C CYS A 310 15.85 14.67 2.97
N TRP A 311 15.10 13.73 2.42
CA TRP A 311 14.51 12.60 3.12
C TRP A 311 15.31 11.34 2.82
N LYS A 312 15.55 10.53 3.84
CA LYS A 312 16.09 9.18 3.67
C LYS A 312 14.93 8.23 3.48
N VAL A 313 14.98 7.43 2.44
CA VAL A 313 13.87 6.57 2.02
C VAL A 313 14.38 5.14 1.89
N GLN A 314 13.74 4.22 2.59
CA GLN A 314 13.97 2.79 2.46
C GLN A 314 13.14 2.25 1.29
N ASP A 315 13.82 1.64 0.31
CA ASP A 315 13.18 0.90 -0.78
C ASP A 315 12.97 -0.57 -0.37
N SER A 316 12.35 -1.36 -1.24
CA SER A 316 12.12 -2.79 -1.03
C SER A 316 12.80 -3.67 -2.09
N HIS A 317 13.93 -3.24 -2.63
CA HIS A 317 14.72 -3.98 -3.64
C HIS A 317 16.07 -4.46 -3.11
N GLY A 318 16.17 -4.71 -1.82
CA GLY A 318 17.37 -5.23 -1.17
C GLY A 318 18.48 -4.19 -1.00
N GLN A 319 19.58 -4.62 -0.39
CA GLN A 319 20.71 -3.74 -0.04
C GLN A 319 21.51 -3.25 -1.27
N GLU A 320 21.40 -3.93 -2.39
CA GLU A 320 22.12 -3.54 -3.63
C GLU A 320 21.48 -2.33 -4.35
N ALA A 321 20.22 -2.00 -4.00
CA ALA A 321 19.54 -0.83 -4.56
C ALA A 321 20.00 0.45 -3.87
N GLY A 322 20.36 1.46 -4.63
CA GLY A 322 20.81 2.75 -4.11
C GLY A 322 22.05 2.66 -3.21
N THR A 323 21.95 3.24 -2.02
CA THR A 323 22.99 3.16 -0.98
C THR A 323 22.47 2.29 0.16
N ASP A 324 22.91 1.04 0.25
CA ASP A 324 22.47 0.07 1.26
C ASP A 324 20.93 -0.09 1.32
N GLY A 325 20.28 -0.10 0.16
CA GLY A 325 18.82 -0.21 0.05
C GLY A 325 18.04 1.09 0.29
N HIS A 326 18.76 2.23 0.43
CA HIS A 326 18.13 3.52 0.69
C HIS A 326 18.36 4.51 -0.46
N TYR A 327 17.39 5.43 -0.60
CA TYR A 327 17.47 6.55 -1.54
C TYR A 327 17.49 7.87 -0.77
N ARG A 328 18.20 8.84 -1.37
CA ARG A 328 18.17 10.23 -0.94
C ARG A 328 17.16 10.98 -1.81
N MET A 329 16.08 11.41 -1.22
CA MET A 329 15.00 12.15 -1.86
C MET A 329 15.10 13.62 -1.47
N THR A 330 15.29 14.52 -2.45
CA THR A 330 15.28 15.98 -2.17
C THR A 330 13.86 16.42 -1.78
N ASP A 331 13.76 17.49 -0.98
CA ASP A 331 12.46 18.02 -0.56
C ASP A 331 11.62 18.49 -1.76
N ALA A 332 12.27 19.04 -2.80
CA ALA A 332 11.59 19.41 -4.05
C ALA A 332 11.01 18.18 -4.80
N TRP A 333 11.70 17.04 -4.73
CA TRP A 333 11.19 15.80 -5.30
C TRP A 333 10.01 15.26 -4.47
N PHE A 334 10.09 15.35 -3.14
CA PHE A 334 8.96 15.02 -2.26
C PHE A 334 7.71 15.81 -2.66
N GLU A 335 7.82 17.13 -2.76
CA GLU A 335 6.70 18.00 -3.15
C GLU A 335 6.07 17.58 -4.48
N ARG A 336 6.90 17.21 -5.43
CA ARG A 336 6.47 16.89 -6.78
C ARG A 336 5.84 15.50 -6.89
N TYR A 337 6.43 14.47 -6.31
CA TYR A 337 6.15 13.08 -6.65
C TYR A 337 5.61 12.23 -5.49
N VAL A 338 5.56 12.74 -4.26
CA VAL A 338 4.82 12.09 -3.17
C VAL A 338 3.34 12.47 -3.28
N LEU A 339 2.47 11.46 -3.32
CA LEU A 339 1.03 11.62 -3.52
C LEU A 339 0.23 11.28 -2.27
N ASN A 340 0.74 10.37 -1.45
CA ASN A 340 0.10 9.99 -0.20
C ASN A 340 1.14 9.65 0.88
N ALA A 341 0.69 9.69 2.15
CA ALA A 341 1.51 9.35 3.31
C ALA A 341 0.63 8.79 4.43
N ALA A 342 1.06 7.71 5.08
CA ALA A 342 0.36 7.17 6.25
C ALA A 342 0.96 7.74 7.53
N VAL A 343 0.12 8.39 8.34
CA VAL A 343 0.54 9.01 9.62
C VAL A 343 -0.36 8.59 10.77
N LYS A 344 0.16 8.60 11.98
CA LYS A 344 -0.66 8.40 13.18
C LYS A 344 -1.63 9.57 13.39
N LYS A 345 -2.86 9.25 13.73
CA LYS A 345 -3.91 10.22 14.07
C LYS A 345 -3.52 11.13 15.23
N SER A 346 -2.69 10.63 16.18
CA SER A 346 -2.18 11.42 17.32
C SER A 346 -1.29 12.60 16.91
N TYR A 347 -0.77 12.63 15.70
CA TYR A 347 0.01 13.75 15.17
C TYR A 347 -0.84 14.82 14.47
N LEU A 348 -2.12 14.53 14.19
CA LEU A 348 -3.03 15.49 13.54
C LEU A 348 -3.33 16.68 14.46
N SER A 349 -3.60 17.84 13.85
CA SER A 349 -4.14 18.99 14.59
C SER A 349 -5.59 18.72 15.02
N PRO A 350 -6.10 19.45 16.04
CA PRO A 350 -7.51 19.34 16.44
C PRO A 350 -8.50 19.55 15.27
N GLU A 351 -8.17 20.47 14.35
CA GLU A 351 -8.99 20.78 13.17
C GLU A 351 -9.06 19.58 12.20
N LEU A 352 -7.91 18.93 11.95
CA LEU A 352 -7.84 17.74 11.09
C LEU A 352 -8.50 16.52 11.75
N LEU A 353 -8.34 16.35 13.08
CA LEU A 353 -9.03 15.31 13.84
C LEU A 353 -10.55 15.46 13.76
N ALA A 354 -11.07 16.69 13.83
CA ALA A 354 -12.49 16.96 13.70
C ALA A 354 -13.08 16.56 12.34
N LEU A 355 -12.26 16.52 11.27
CA LEU A 355 -12.69 16.05 9.96
C LEU A 355 -12.96 14.56 9.93
N LEU A 356 -12.27 13.76 10.74
CA LEU A 356 -12.45 12.30 10.78
C LEU A 356 -13.85 11.89 11.30
N GLY A 357 -14.54 12.77 11.98
CA GLY A 357 -15.93 12.56 12.43
C GLY A 357 -17.00 13.02 11.42
N LYS A 358 -16.59 13.53 10.25
CA LYS A 358 -17.53 13.98 9.19
C LYS A 358 -17.84 12.85 8.24
N THR A 359 -18.98 12.97 7.54
CA THR A 359 -19.31 12.07 6.43
C THR A 359 -18.29 12.25 5.30
N PRO A 360 -17.60 11.17 4.87
CA PRO A 360 -16.63 11.27 3.80
C PRO A 360 -17.29 11.50 2.44
N VAL A 361 -16.56 12.11 1.53
CA VAL A 361 -16.90 12.16 0.11
C VAL A 361 -16.42 10.85 -0.54
N TYR A 362 -17.32 10.14 -1.21
CA TYR A 362 -16.98 8.90 -1.89
C TYR A 362 -16.33 9.16 -3.24
N MET A 363 -15.17 8.55 -3.46
CA MET A 363 -14.40 8.73 -4.69
C MET A 363 -14.90 7.77 -5.78
N PRO A 364 -15.20 8.28 -6.99
CA PRO A 364 -15.46 7.41 -8.14
C PRO A 364 -14.28 6.48 -8.40
N LYS A 365 -14.56 5.24 -8.85
CA LYS A 365 -13.51 4.23 -9.11
C LYS A 365 -12.47 4.70 -10.13
N GLU A 366 -12.91 5.50 -11.10
CA GLU A 366 -12.12 6.04 -12.20
C GLU A 366 -11.13 7.13 -11.77
N GLU A 367 -11.30 7.66 -10.56
CA GLU A 367 -10.55 8.81 -10.04
C GLU A 367 -9.68 8.47 -8.83
N ARG A 368 -9.50 7.19 -8.56
CA ARG A 368 -8.64 6.73 -7.46
C ARG A 368 -7.16 7.02 -7.74
N PHE A 369 -6.46 7.30 -6.66
CA PHE A 369 -5.06 7.71 -6.66
C PHE A 369 -4.12 6.53 -6.80
#